data_410eaa3b4ecade0e5b45153d46445ae7
#
_entry.id   410eaa3b4ecade0e5b45153d46445ae7
#
_cell.length_a   1.000
_cell.length_b   1.000
_cell.length_c   1.000
_cell.angle_alpha   90.00
_cell.angle_beta   90.00
_cell.angle_gamma   90.00
#
_symmetry.space_group_name_H-M   'P 1'
#
loop_
_entity.id
_entity.type
_entity.pdbx_description
1 polymer ?
#
loop_
_entity_poly.entity_id
_entity_poly.type
_entity_poly.pdbx_seq_one_letter_code
_entity_poly.pdbx_strand_id
1 'polypeptide(L)'
;MGQKYGYRPLPSSLPASHFEPMLDGLTSLNLDDGVALLKKWFHKDLNCVPPLYVLQPISSILPNFLNARKVKLQQADQEEWFKTMQELQRYVLKGTEFLKHNNIIPEKEYLKFRMSILEREFAKGILEARDTKEDCLAFTRFLTNINSSDQVMM
;
A
#
# COMPACT_ATOMS: atom_id res chain seq x y z
N MET A 1 -4.58 -13.13 -8.62
CA MET A 1 -3.29 -13.61 -8.11
C MET A 1 -3.10 -13.08 -6.70
N GLY A 2 -3.02 -13.95 -5.70
CA GLY A 2 -2.69 -13.55 -4.34
C GLY A 2 -1.27 -12.96 -4.32
N GLN A 3 -1.07 -11.88 -3.57
CA GLN A 3 0.28 -11.35 -3.39
C GLN A 3 1.11 -12.40 -2.65
N LYS A 4 2.26 -12.79 -3.20
CA LYS A 4 3.14 -13.85 -2.68
C LYS A 4 3.54 -13.66 -1.21
N TYR A 5 3.45 -12.43 -0.68
CA TYR A 5 3.85 -12.05 0.67
C TYR A 5 2.74 -11.32 1.46
N GLY A 6 1.47 -11.59 1.13
CA GLY A 6 0.32 -10.98 1.79
C GLY A 6 -0.10 -9.63 1.20
N TYR A 7 -1.28 -9.18 1.62
CA TYR A 7 -1.88 -7.93 1.15
C TYR A 7 -1.20 -6.72 1.78
N ARG A 8 -0.87 -5.72 0.94
CA ARG A 8 -0.38 -4.41 1.35
C ARG A 8 -1.47 -3.37 1.13
N PRO A 9 -2.08 -2.85 2.20
CA PRO A 9 -3.13 -1.86 2.04
C PRO A 9 -2.56 -0.53 1.56
N LEU A 10 -3.35 0.21 0.75
CA LEU A 10 -3.09 1.62 0.53
C LEU A 10 -3.30 2.38 1.84
N PRO A 11 -2.49 3.41 2.13
CA PRO A 11 -2.76 4.30 3.24
C PRO A 11 -4.07 5.06 3.00
N SER A 12 -4.92 5.16 4.00
CA SER A 12 -6.16 5.96 3.93
C SER A 12 -5.86 7.45 3.91
N SER A 13 -4.75 7.87 4.49
CA SER A 13 -4.27 9.25 4.51
C SER A 13 -2.76 9.33 4.59
N LEU A 14 -2.20 10.43 4.10
CA LEU A 14 -0.78 10.75 4.12
C LEU A 14 -0.59 12.19 4.60
N PRO A 15 0.37 12.47 5.51
CA PRO A 15 0.71 13.85 5.88
C PRO A 15 1.15 14.65 4.65
N ALA A 16 0.76 15.93 4.57
CA ALA A 16 1.18 16.80 3.47
C ALA A 16 2.70 16.92 3.38
N SER A 17 3.39 16.91 4.54
CA SER A 17 4.85 16.90 4.64
C SER A 17 5.54 15.68 4.01
N HIS A 18 4.80 14.58 3.78
CA HIS A 18 5.30 13.40 3.08
C HIS A 18 4.78 13.33 1.66
N PHE A 19 3.49 13.66 1.46
CA PHE A 19 2.87 13.52 0.14
C PHE A 19 3.44 14.49 -0.90
N GLU A 20 3.65 15.76 -0.53
CA GLU A 20 4.17 16.76 -1.44
C GLU A 20 5.60 16.42 -1.90
N PRO A 21 6.58 16.13 -1.00
CA PRO A 21 7.91 15.68 -1.44
C PRO A 21 7.91 14.34 -2.17
N MET A 22 6.92 13.45 -1.89
CA MET A 22 6.74 12.21 -2.66
C MET A 22 6.41 12.49 -4.11
N LEU A 23 5.53 13.47 -4.39
CA LEU A 23 5.20 13.89 -5.75
C LEU A 23 6.43 14.48 -6.47
N ASP A 24 7.21 15.31 -5.77
CA ASP A 24 8.45 15.89 -6.32
C ASP A 24 9.46 14.78 -6.67
N GLY A 25 9.57 13.77 -5.80
CA GLY A 25 10.39 12.59 -6.05
C GLY A 25 9.95 11.80 -7.29
N LEU A 26 8.65 11.57 -7.45
CA LEU A 26 8.12 10.89 -8.64
C LEU A 26 8.36 11.71 -9.92
N THR A 27 8.20 13.02 -9.86
CA THR A 27 8.50 13.92 -10.99
C THR A 27 9.98 13.86 -11.36
N SER A 28 10.88 13.85 -10.38
CA SER A 28 12.32 13.73 -10.63
C SER A 28 12.72 12.39 -11.27
N LEU A 29 11.90 11.36 -11.11
CA LEU A 29 12.04 10.04 -11.73
C LEU A 29 11.32 9.92 -13.08
N ASN A 30 10.77 11.01 -13.63
CA ASN A 30 9.96 11.04 -14.86
C ASN A 30 8.73 10.10 -14.78
N LEU A 31 8.07 10.04 -13.62
CA LEU A 31 6.87 9.24 -13.36
C LEU A 31 5.62 10.12 -13.27
N ASP A 32 5.41 10.98 -14.26
CA ASP A 32 4.32 11.96 -14.27
C ASP A 32 2.92 11.33 -14.24
N ASP A 33 2.76 10.15 -14.85
CA ASP A 33 1.52 9.36 -14.75
C ASP A 33 1.21 8.99 -13.30
N GLY A 34 2.22 8.67 -12.50
CA GLY A 34 2.07 8.37 -11.08
C GLY A 34 1.68 9.61 -10.28
N VAL A 35 2.25 10.77 -10.60
CA VAL A 35 1.88 12.05 -9.99
C VAL A 35 0.43 12.39 -10.28
N ALA A 36 0.00 12.26 -11.55
CA ALA A 36 -1.39 12.49 -11.95
C ALA A 36 -2.36 11.53 -11.26
N LEU A 37 -2.00 10.25 -11.19
CA LEU A 37 -2.81 9.22 -10.53
C LEU A 37 -2.95 9.49 -9.02
N LEU A 38 -1.85 9.80 -8.32
CA LEU A 38 -1.89 10.13 -6.90
C LEU A 38 -2.72 11.37 -6.62
N LYS A 39 -2.59 12.44 -7.42
CA LYS A 39 -3.40 13.66 -7.30
C LYS A 39 -4.89 13.42 -7.58
N LYS A 40 -5.21 12.48 -8.46
CA LYS A 40 -6.62 12.09 -8.74
C LYS A 40 -7.26 11.39 -7.53
N TRP A 41 -6.50 10.57 -6.80
CA TRP A 41 -7.05 9.73 -5.74
C TRP A 41 -6.84 10.27 -4.32
N PHE A 42 -5.88 11.16 -4.10
CA PHE A 42 -5.61 11.77 -2.81
C PHE A 42 -5.91 13.26 -2.85
N HIS A 43 -6.88 13.70 -2.05
CA HIS A 43 -7.24 15.11 -1.95
C HIS A 43 -6.78 15.70 -0.61
N LYS A 44 -6.31 16.94 -0.67
CA LYS A 44 -5.83 17.67 0.51
C LYS A 44 -7.00 18.04 1.41
N ASP A 45 -6.96 17.57 2.65
CA ASP A 45 -7.87 18.00 3.73
C ASP A 45 -7.19 19.06 4.56
N LEU A 46 -7.72 20.28 4.47
CA LEU A 46 -7.25 21.45 5.20
C LEU A 46 -7.87 21.58 6.59
N ASN A 47 -8.90 20.78 6.91
CA ASN A 47 -9.52 20.79 8.24
C ASN A 47 -8.66 20.07 9.30
N CYS A 48 -7.68 19.27 8.84
CA CYS A 48 -6.71 18.63 9.71
C CYS A 48 -5.50 19.55 9.97
N VAL A 49 -4.98 19.52 11.20
CA VAL A 49 -3.75 20.23 11.56
C VAL A 49 -2.77 19.22 12.16
N PRO A 50 -1.66 18.91 11.50
CA PRO A 50 -1.24 19.37 10.16
C PRO A 50 -2.11 18.84 9.01
N PRO A 51 -2.09 19.47 7.83
CA PRO A 51 -2.87 19.05 6.67
C PRO A 51 -2.54 17.61 6.23
N LEU A 52 -3.57 16.89 5.81
CA LEU A 52 -3.46 15.51 5.30
C LEU A 52 -3.93 15.43 3.85
N TYR A 53 -3.39 14.48 3.11
CA TYR A 53 -3.97 14.01 1.85
C TYR A 53 -4.74 12.73 2.11
N VAL A 54 -6.03 12.73 1.81
CA VAL A 54 -6.97 11.64 2.12
C VAL A 54 -7.33 10.91 0.84
N LEU A 55 -7.26 9.58 0.88
CA LEU A 55 -7.69 8.72 -0.22
C LEU A 55 -9.19 8.87 -0.42
N GLN A 56 -9.59 9.19 -1.66
CA GLN A 56 -10.99 9.40 -1.99
C GLN A 56 -11.77 8.08 -1.96
N PRO A 57 -13.05 8.12 -1.57
CA PRO A 57 -13.92 6.95 -1.67
C PRO A 57 -13.97 6.44 -3.12
N ILE A 58 -13.89 5.12 -3.31
CA ILE A 58 -13.88 4.50 -4.64
C ILE A 58 -15.10 4.94 -5.46
N SER A 59 -16.27 5.00 -4.84
CA SER A 59 -17.53 5.36 -5.49
C SER A 59 -17.61 6.83 -5.94
N SER A 60 -16.75 7.71 -5.45
CA SER A 60 -16.69 9.11 -5.94
C SER A 60 -16.01 9.23 -7.30
N ILE A 61 -15.18 8.26 -7.66
CA ILE A 61 -14.44 8.22 -8.94
C ILE A 61 -14.99 7.14 -9.86
N LEU A 62 -15.42 6.00 -9.29
CA LEU A 62 -16.00 4.85 -9.99
C LEU A 62 -17.45 4.64 -9.49
N PRO A 63 -18.44 5.34 -10.09
CA PRO A 63 -19.78 5.45 -9.51
C PRO A 63 -20.58 4.14 -9.49
N ASN A 64 -20.22 3.17 -10.34
CA ASN A 64 -20.91 1.87 -10.37
C ASN A 64 -20.24 0.82 -9.48
N PHE A 65 -19.15 1.14 -8.79
CA PHE A 65 -18.39 0.19 -7.98
C PHE A 65 -19.26 -0.58 -6.97
N LEU A 66 -20.25 0.08 -6.36
CA LEU A 66 -21.22 -0.49 -5.43
C LEU A 66 -22.62 -0.74 -6.03
N ASN A 67 -22.80 -0.55 -7.34
CA ASN A 67 -24.10 -0.61 -7.99
C ASN A 67 -24.50 -2.04 -8.38
N ALA A 68 -25.04 -2.79 -7.42
CA ALA A 68 -25.50 -4.16 -7.63
C ALA A 68 -26.61 -4.32 -8.70
N ARG A 69 -27.33 -3.23 -9.06
CA ARG A 69 -28.37 -3.27 -10.09
C ARG A 69 -27.79 -3.30 -11.51
N LYS A 70 -26.54 -2.85 -11.70
CA LYS A 70 -25.85 -2.78 -12.99
C LYS A 70 -24.59 -3.67 -12.98
N VAL A 71 -24.78 -4.97 -12.85
CA VAL A 71 -23.71 -5.97 -12.62
C VAL A 71 -22.53 -5.81 -13.58
N LYS A 72 -22.76 -5.61 -14.87
CA LYS A 72 -21.67 -5.45 -15.86
C LYS A 72 -20.84 -4.19 -15.63
N LEU A 73 -21.48 -3.07 -15.27
CA LEU A 73 -20.79 -1.82 -14.96
C LEU A 73 -20.07 -1.91 -13.61
N GLN A 74 -20.67 -2.59 -12.64
CA GLN A 74 -20.04 -2.86 -11.37
C GLN A 74 -18.75 -3.69 -11.54
N GLN A 75 -18.81 -4.74 -12.34
CA GLN A 75 -17.62 -5.57 -12.62
C GLN A 75 -16.52 -4.76 -13.31
N ALA A 76 -16.88 -3.93 -14.30
CA ALA A 76 -15.92 -3.06 -14.98
C ALA A 76 -15.24 -2.07 -14.00
N ASP A 77 -16.01 -1.40 -13.14
CA ASP A 77 -15.48 -0.49 -12.12
C ASP A 77 -14.61 -1.22 -11.08
N GLN A 78 -14.98 -2.47 -10.72
CA GLN A 78 -14.18 -3.30 -9.81
C GLN A 78 -12.84 -3.73 -10.43
N GLU A 79 -12.84 -4.10 -11.70
CA GLU A 79 -11.62 -4.44 -12.44
C GLU A 79 -10.71 -3.22 -12.60
N GLU A 80 -11.31 -2.05 -12.94
CA GLU A 80 -10.56 -0.79 -13.03
C GLU A 80 -9.95 -0.41 -11.68
N TRP A 81 -10.73 -0.52 -10.59
CA TRP A 81 -10.21 -0.29 -9.25
C TRP A 81 -9.05 -1.20 -8.89
N PHE A 82 -9.16 -2.49 -9.20
CA PHE A 82 -8.09 -3.45 -8.89
C PHE A 82 -6.77 -3.07 -9.57
N LYS A 83 -6.81 -2.67 -10.85
CA LYS A 83 -5.64 -2.20 -11.59
C LYS A 83 -5.11 -0.89 -11.00
N THR A 84 -6.00 0.06 -10.76
CA THR A 84 -5.67 1.37 -10.17
C THR A 84 -5.01 1.22 -8.80
N MET A 85 -5.55 0.36 -7.95
CA MET A 85 -5.00 0.09 -6.62
C MET A 85 -3.56 -0.44 -6.68
N GLN A 86 -3.27 -1.35 -7.61
CA GLN A 86 -1.92 -1.87 -7.80
C GLN A 86 -0.94 -0.77 -8.26
N GLU A 87 -1.39 0.11 -9.15
CA GLU A 87 -0.59 1.24 -9.60
C GLU A 87 -0.35 2.27 -8.49
N LEU A 88 -1.40 2.61 -7.72
CA LEU A 88 -1.27 3.48 -6.56
C LEU A 88 -0.27 2.91 -5.54
N GLN A 89 -0.36 1.60 -5.23
CA GLN A 89 0.58 0.93 -4.34
C GLN A 89 2.02 1.04 -4.86
N ARG A 90 2.22 0.83 -6.16
CA ARG A 90 3.53 0.94 -6.80
C ARG A 90 4.11 2.35 -6.68
N TYR A 91 3.30 3.38 -6.96
CA TYR A 91 3.77 4.78 -6.90
C TYR A 91 3.97 5.27 -5.46
N VAL A 92 3.09 4.89 -4.53
CA VAL A 92 3.29 5.18 -3.09
C VAL A 92 4.59 4.55 -2.62
N LEU A 93 4.88 3.30 -2.98
CA LEU A 93 6.12 2.64 -2.58
C LEU A 93 7.35 3.35 -3.15
N LYS A 94 7.36 3.68 -4.45
CA LYS A 94 8.47 4.43 -5.08
C LYS A 94 8.66 5.82 -4.46
N GLY A 95 7.57 6.53 -4.21
CA GLY A 95 7.63 7.82 -3.54
C GLY A 95 8.16 7.73 -2.11
N THR A 96 7.76 6.70 -1.36
CA THR A 96 8.29 6.50 0.01
C THR A 96 9.76 6.04 0.01
N GLU A 97 10.22 5.33 -1.02
CA GLU A 97 11.64 5.03 -1.23
C GLU A 97 12.45 6.33 -1.42
N PHE A 98 11.93 7.27 -2.20
CA PHE A 98 12.55 8.59 -2.37
C PHE A 98 12.60 9.35 -1.04
N LEU A 99 11.50 9.38 -0.26
CA LEU A 99 11.45 10.03 1.04
C LEU A 99 12.49 9.46 2.01
N LYS A 100 12.63 8.13 2.03
CA LYS A 100 13.64 7.46 2.84
C LYS A 100 15.06 7.81 2.39
N HIS A 101 15.33 7.76 1.10
CA HIS A 101 16.66 8.04 0.55
C HIS A 101 17.12 9.48 0.88
N ASN A 102 16.18 10.41 0.91
CA ASN A 102 16.44 11.81 1.25
C ASN A 102 16.29 12.12 2.77
N ASN A 103 16.19 11.11 3.62
CA ASN A 103 16.05 11.24 5.08
C ASN A 103 14.84 12.08 5.53
N ILE A 104 13.78 12.16 4.71
CA ILE A 104 12.53 12.88 5.04
C ILE A 104 11.69 12.06 6.02
N ILE A 105 11.73 10.72 5.89
CA ILE A 105 11.08 9.79 6.82
C ILE A 105 12.09 8.81 7.43
N PRO A 106 11.90 8.42 8.71
CA PRO A 106 12.74 7.41 9.35
C PRO A 106 12.45 6.01 8.78
N GLU A 107 13.42 5.09 8.94
CA GLU A 107 13.30 3.68 8.51
C GLU A 107 12.01 3.01 9.01
N LYS A 108 11.68 3.20 10.29
CA LYS A 108 10.48 2.62 10.91
C LYS A 108 9.18 3.07 10.20
N GLU A 109 9.14 4.29 9.69
CA GLU A 109 7.99 4.81 8.96
C GLU A 109 7.94 4.28 7.53
N TYR A 110 9.08 4.23 6.84
CA TYR A 110 9.18 3.60 5.53
C TYR A 110 8.72 2.14 5.55
N LEU A 111 9.11 1.37 6.56
CA LEU A 111 8.70 -0.03 6.71
C LEU A 111 7.17 -0.21 6.78
N LYS A 112 6.43 0.77 7.32
CA LYS A 112 4.96 0.72 7.33
C LYS A 112 4.34 0.68 5.93
N PHE A 113 4.98 1.28 4.93
CA PHE A 113 4.51 1.25 3.54
C PHE A 113 4.93 -0.02 2.82
N ARG A 114 6.04 -0.63 3.22
CA ARG A 114 6.59 -1.81 2.57
C ARG A 114 6.01 -3.12 3.10
N MET A 115 5.71 -3.18 4.39
CA MET A 115 5.24 -4.40 5.04
C MET A 115 3.79 -4.72 4.67
N SER A 116 3.50 -5.99 4.43
CA SER A 116 2.13 -6.52 4.38
C SER A 116 1.47 -6.45 5.76
N ILE A 117 0.15 -6.65 5.80
CA ILE A 117 -0.58 -6.73 7.08
C ILE A 117 0.02 -7.82 7.96
N LEU A 118 0.27 -9.00 7.40
CA LEU A 118 0.82 -10.13 8.14
C LEU A 118 2.22 -9.83 8.70
N GLU A 119 3.09 -9.19 7.91
CA GLU A 119 4.41 -8.76 8.38
C GLU A 119 4.33 -7.73 9.50
N ARG A 120 3.35 -6.82 9.45
CA ARG A 120 3.12 -5.84 10.52
C ARG A 120 2.64 -6.50 11.82
N GLU A 121 1.72 -7.46 11.71
CA GLU A 121 1.24 -8.23 12.86
C GLU A 121 2.38 -9.03 13.49
N PHE A 122 3.20 -9.68 12.67
CA PHE A 122 4.37 -10.38 13.13
C PHE A 122 5.39 -9.45 13.82
N ALA A 123 5.69 -8.31 13.20
CA ALA A 123 6.62 -7.34 13.77
C ALA A 123 6.11 -6.80 15.12
N LYS A 124 4.83 -6.44 15.22
CA LYS A 124 4.25 -5.92 16.45
C LYS A 124 4.08 -6.99 17.53
N GLY A 125 3.58 -8.17 17.14
CA GLY A 125 3.24 -9.23 18.09
C GLY A 125 4.47 -10.03 18.59
N ILE A 126 5.52 -10.11 17.78
CA ILE A 126 6.68 -10.94 18.09
C ILE A 126 7.96 -10.11 18.28
N LEU A 127 8.28 -9.20 17.35
CA LEU A 127 9.56 -8.49 17.42
C LEU A 127 9.55 -7.27 18.35
N GLU A 128 8.41 -6.57 18.48
CA GLU A 128 8.27 -5.37 19.33
C GLU A 128 7.63 -5.66 20.69
N ALA A 129 7.08 -6.86 20.92
CA ALA A 129 6.46 -7.22 22.20
C ALA A 129 7.53 -7.43 23.29
N ARG A 130 7.26 -6.92 24.50
CA ARG A 130 8.22 -6.96 25.62
C ARG A 130 8.40 -8.36 26.21
N ASP A 131 7.33 -9.17 26.21
CA ASP A 131 7.26 -10.48 26.86
C ASP A 131 7.08 -11.63 25.87
N THR A 132 7.74 -11.55 24.72
CA THR A 132 7.63 -12.54 23.62
C THR A 132 7.98 -13.96 24.04
N LYS A 133 8.81 -14.15 25.06
CA LYS A 133 9.22 -15.50 25.53
C LYS A 133 8.11 -16.22 26.28
N GLU A 134 7.20 -15.46 26.93
CA GLU A 134 6.15 -16.01 27.78
C GLU A 134 4.81 -16.08 27.02
N ASP A 135 4.55 -15.09 26.13
CA ASP A 135 3.23 -14.91 25.49
C ASP A 135 3.19 -15.29 24.02
N CYS A 136 4.33 -15.59 23.38
CA CYS A 136 4.37 -15.92 21.96
C CYS A 136 4.90 -17.31 21.68
N LEU A 137 4.13 -18.08 20.89
CA LEU A 137 4.54 -19.37 20.34
C LEU A 137 4.68 -19.24 18.82
N ALA A 138 5.90 -19.43 18.30
CA ALA A 138 6.18 -19.41 16.87
C ALA A 138 6.45 -20.81 16.34
N PHE A 139 5.67 -21.26 15.36
CA PHE A 139 5.89 -22.51 14.64
C PHE A 139 6.51 -22.25 13.28
N THR A 140 7.71 -22.77 13.05
CA THR A 140 8.39 -22.69 11.75
C THR A 140 8.34 -24.05 11.06
N ARG A 141 7.74 -24.09 9.87
CA ARG A 141 7.74 -25.27 9.02
C ARG A 141 8.79 -25.13 7.93
N PHE A 142 9.78 -26.01 7.92
CA PHE A 142 10.72 -26.13 6.82
C PHE A 142 10.21 -27.15 5.80
N LEU A 143 10.03 -26.71 4.56
CA LEU A 143 9.69 -27.60 3.44
C LEU A 143 10.99 -28.04 2.78
N THR A 144 11.33 -29.31 2.90
CA THR A 144 12.46 -29.94 2.23
C THR A 144 11.98 -30.66 0.96
N ASN A 145 12.84 -30.79 -0.03
CA ASN A 145 12.56 -31.46 -1.31
C ASN A 145 11.49 -30.79 -2.19
N ILE A 146 11.41 -29.46 -2.19
CA ILE A 146 10.63 -28.74 -3.18
C ILE A 146 11.42 -28.74 -4.50
N ASN A 147 10.95 -29.52 -5.49
CA ASN A 147 11.49 -29.43 -6.83
C ASN A 147 11.12 -28.07 -7.44
N SER A 148 12.12 -27.35 -7.95
CA SER A 148 11.93 -26.02 -8.58
C SER A 148 11.05 -26.08 -9.84
N SER A 149 10.80 -27.26 -10.40
CA SER A 149 9.87 -27.51 -11.51
C SER A 149 8.39 -27.34 -11.12
N ASP A 150 8.03 -27.45 -9.84
CA ASP A 150 6.65 -27.29 -9.37
C ASP A 150 6.23 -25.82 -9.18
N GLN A 151 7.12 -24.86 -9.44
CA GLN A 151 6.82 -23.43 -9.32
C GLN A 151 5.98 -22.84 -10.46
N VAL A 152 5.60 -23.62 -11.47
CA VAL A 152 4.88 -23.17 -12.68
C VAL A 152 3.36 -23.31 -12.58
N MET A 153 2.83 -23.88 -11.49
CA MET A 153 1.38 -24.06 -11.31
C MET A 153 0.88 -23.47 -9.98
N MET A 154 1.03 -22.16 -9.80
CA MET A 154 0.20 -21.39 -8.87
C MET A 154 -0.02 -19.96 -9.38
#